data_6e67e6f50e22e4819161c154ff0e5441
#
_entry.id   6e67e6f50e22e4819161c154ff0e5441
#
_cell.length_a   1.000
_cell.length_b   1.000
_cell.length_c   1.000
_cell.angle_alpha   90.00
_cell.angle_beta   90.00
_cell.angle_gamma   90.00
#
_symmetry.space_group_name_H-M   'P 1'
#
loop_
_entity.id
_entity.type
_entity.pdbx_description
1 polymer ?
#
loop_
_entity_poly.entity_id
_entity_poly.type
_entity_poly.pdbx_seq_one_letter_code
_entity_poly.pdbx_strand_id
1 'polypeptide(L)'
;MHKRGCTLVVIILGMLWSAVGVAEPVVVFGSFTEKDNALEYLNRVEARIDEQVRIVETVINERRFYRVVVGIADTSDAQLRQQALNAGFKDVWSWVSPDAIIEVKASPDLLSQGEGQVVATHSSGIALASDTVRKDPYQMQNNSKLRANAQTNISGYLKSYVVAQDAIANNFFATNTIYQAQNSGRLMLETFTDNTVFQLHYELSPLSVSRAIGGDLQSYNIVGDNYRVSDIETSLTNDLSSKTQFYQNLDRLNVQWRLGAGNLTIGRQAIAFGGARFINPTDVFLPFDIRTFNTEYRTGVDAVRFQKPWGDLGEVDVGVVLGAGGKRDRSAAFLQVSNNIGGKDYALAYIEYARQSLVSLSLQTEIGVMGFWFEGAFVEGDVDYFRGSTGLDYAFSGNTFGMIEYHYNGAGIDNTDRYLSLYDTLPYQRGGVFLLGENYLLPSFSFQVTPLLTLAIQAIVNLDDASGYTSLSAEYNVAENFYIDFAAYIFVGDDLTVGASQTPVLGSEYGANPNMLYSSIRWYF
;
A
#
# COMPACT_ATOMS: atom_id res chain seq x y z
N MET A 1 41.49 -4.34 2.92
CA MET A 1 41.38 -4.78 4.31
C MET A 1 40.12 -4.17 4.90
N HIS A 2 39.01 -4.86 4.86
CA HIS A 2 37.85 -4.55 5.74
C HIS A 2 36.92 -5.77 5.75
N LYS A 3 37.18 -6.69 6.65
CA LYS A 3 36.27 -7.78 7.06
C LYS A 3 35.88 -7.47 8.51
N ARG A 4 34.84 -6.71 8.76
CA ARG A 4 34.25 -6.55 10.11
C ARG A 4 32.78 -6.08 10.09
N GLY A 5 31.96 -6.51 9.14
CA GLY A 5 30.54 -6.13 9.10
C GLY A 5 29.53 -7.29 9.21
N CYS A 6 29.98 -8.53 9.05
CA CYS A 6 29.06 -9.67 8.88
C CYS A 6 28.67 -10.41 10.19
N THR A 7 29.29 -10.11 11.32
CA THR A 7 29.12 -10.91 12.55
C THR A 7 27.95 -10.46 13.43
N LEU A 8 27.45 -9.23 13.27
CA LEU A 8 26.38 -8.70 14.13
C LEU A 8 24.98 -9.15 13.69
N VAL A 9 24.78 -9.39 12.40
CA VAL A 9 23.47 -9.80 11.84
C VAL A 9 23.13 -11.25 12.21
N VAL A 10 24.14 -12.11 12.36
CA VAL A 10 23.94 -13.54 12.69
C VAL A 10 23.58 -13.76 14.17
N ILE A 11 23.95 -12.84 15.07
CA ILE A 11 23.69 -12.96 16.51
C ILE A 11 22.25 -12.56 16.86
N ILE A 12 21.63 -11.65 16.11
CA ILE A 12 20.23 -11.24 16.33
C ILE A 12 19.24 -12.30 15.84
N LEU A 13 19.58 -13.05 14.79
CA LEU A 13 18.77 -14.17 14.29
C LEU A 13 18.83 -15.43 15.18
N GLY A 14 19.85 -15.56 16.01
CA GLY A 14 20.01 -16.73 16.89
C GLY A 14 19.24 -16.67 18.21
N MET A 15 18.72 -15.51 18.62
CA MET A 15 18.01 -15.35 19.92
C MET A 15 16.48 -15.45 19.82
N LEU A 16 15.91 -15.61 18.64
CA LEU A 16 14.45 -15.70 18.41
C LEU A 16 13.90 -17.13 18.29
N TRP A 17 14.68 -18.16 18.58
CA TRP A 17 14.28 -19.54 18.29
C TRP A 17 13.73 -20.34 19.49
N SER A 18 13.20 -19.74 20.51
CA SER A 18 12.74 -20.47 21.71
C SER A 18 11.31 -20.19 22.18
N ALA A 19 10.37 -19.90 21.28
CA ALA A 19 8.93 -19.93 21.63
C ALA A 19 8.07 -20.08 20.35
N VAL A 20 8.03 -21.27 19.77
CA VAL A 20 7.08 -21.56 18.68
C VAL A 20 6.13 -22.64 19.19
N GLY A 21 4.91 -22.25 19.55
CA GLY A 21 3.76 -23.15 19.60
C GLY A 21 3.43 -23.64 18.19
N VAL A 22 3.13 -24.91 18.02
CA VAL A 22 2.82 -25.53 16.73
C VAL A 22 1.34 -25.25 16.42
N ALA A 23 1.10 -24.31 15.48
CA ALA A 23 -0.26 -24.07 14.98
C ALA A 23 -0.73 -25.26 14.14
N GLU A 24 -1.92 -25.81 14.43
CA GLU A 24 -2.45 -26.95 13.71
C GLU A 24 -3.19 -26.50 12.43
N PRO A 25 -2.89 -27.09 11.26
CA PRO A 25 -3.66 -26.87 10.06
C PRO A 25 -5.03 -27.54 10.18
N VAL A 26 -6.08 -26.82 9.75
CA VAL A 26 -7.47 -27.31 9.77
C VAL A 26 -8.18 -26.96 8.46
N VAL A 27 -9.19 -27.75 8.10
CA VAL A 27 -10.15 -27.39 7.05
C VAL A 27 -11.40 -26.79 7.68
N VAL A 28 -11.78 -25.60 7.27
CA VAL A 28 -12.96 -24.88 7.73
C VAL A 28 -14.13 -25.21 6.81
N PHE A 29 -15.22 -25.70 7.40
CA PHE A 29 -16.47 -26.02 6.71
C PHE A 29 -17.49 -24.88 6.71
N GLY A 30 -17.39 -23.97 7.66
CA GLY A 30 -18.26 -22.80 7.76
C GLY A 30 -17.80 -21.83 8.84
N SER A 31 -18.16 -20.55 8.71
CA SER A 31 -17.86 -19.50 9.68
C SER A 31 -19.14 -18.71 9.98
N PHE A 32 -19.50 -18.59 11.25
CA PHE A 32 -20.77 -18.04 11.71
C PHE A 32 -20.54 -16.97 12.77
N THR A 33 -21.34 -15.92 12.75
CA THR A 33 -21.34 -14.88 13.81
C THR A 33 -22.16 -15.30 15.03
N GLU A 34 -23.08 -16.24 14.85
CA GLU A 34 -23.93 -16.78 15.91
C GLU A 34 -23.51 -18.22 16.25
N LYS A 35 -23.31 -18.48 17.54
CA LYS A 35 -22.86 -19.79 18.05
C LYS A 35 -23.85 -20.90 17.73
N ASP A 36 -25.15 -20.62 17.85
CA ASP A 36 -26.21 -21.62 17.62
C ASP A 36 -26.24 -22.08 16.15
N ASN A 37 -25.98 -21.16 15.21
CA ASN A 37 -25.89 -21.51 13.80
C ASN A 37 -24.65 -22.40 13.52
N ALA A 38 -23.54 -22.14 14.23
CA ALA A 38 -22.36 -23.00 14.13
C ALA A 38 -22.59 -24.39 14.70
N LEU A 39 -23.31 -24.49 15.82
CA LEU A 39 -23.69 -25.80 16.44
C LEU A 39 -24.63 -26.62 15.54
N GLU A 40 -25.64 -25.99 14.96
CA GLU A 40 -26.52 -26.67 13.99
C GLU A 40 -25.71 -27.13 12.76
N TYR A 41 -24.80 -26.32 12.28
CA TYR A 41 -23.95 -26.65 11.13
C TYR A 41 -22.93 -27.75 11.47
N LEU A 42 -22.35 -27.75 12.67
CA LEU A 42 -21.46 -28.81 13.18
C LEU A 42 -22.14 -30.15 13.11
N ASN A 43 -23.38 -30.31 13.66
CA ASN A 43 -24.15 -31.55 13.62
C ASN A 43 -24.39 -32.03 12.17
N ARG A 44 -24.52 -31.11 11.22
CA ARG A 44 -24.68 -31.42 9.80
C ARG A 44 -23.40 -31.92 9.16
N VAL A 45 -22.23 -31.40 9.59
CA VAL A 45 -20.92 -31.87 9.13
C VAL A 45 -20.57 -33.22 9.74
N GLU A 46 -20.76 -33.40 11.06
CA GLU A 46 -20.55 -34.69 11.75
C GLU A 46 -21.39 -35.84 11.18
N ALA A 47 -22.58 -35.54 10.69
CA ALA A 47 -23.44 -36.55 10.05
C ALA A 47 -22.92 -37.05 8.69
N ARG A 48 -21.90 -36.43 8.10
CA ARG A 48 -21.42 -36.70 6.73
C ARG A 48 -19.93 -36.86 6.58
N ILE A 49 -19.16 -36.47 7.58
CA ILE A 49 -17.70 -36.53 7.62
C ILE A 49 -17.32 -37.38 8.83
N ASP A 50 -16.56 -38.44 8.62
CA ASP A 50 -16.12 -39.38 9.67
C ASP A 50 -14.95 -38.87 10.52
N GLU A 51 -14.52 -37.64 10.32
CA GLU A 51 -13.44 -36.99 11.04
C GLU A 51 -13.98 -36.20 12.25
N GLN A 52 -13.12 -35.93 13.23
CA GLN A 52 -13.51 -35.16 14.40
C GLN A 52 -13.78 -33.70 14.06
N VAL A 53 -15.05 -33.29 14.11
CA VAL A 53 -15.48 -31.90 13.87
C VAL A 53 -15.48 -31.14 15.17
N ARG A 54 -15.01 -29.88 15.15
CA ARG A 54 -15.01 -29.01 16.32
C ARG A 54 -15.35 -27.57 15.94
N ILE A 55 -15.78 -26.77 16.91
CA ILE A 55 -15.97 -25.33 16.73
C ILE A 55 -14.79 -24.60 17.34
N VAL A 56 -14.16 -23.73 16.56
CA VAL A 56 -13.11 -22.82 17.00
C VAL A 56 -13.69 -21.41 17.03
N GLU A 57 -13.65 -20.77 18.19
CA GLU A 57 -14.00 -19.38 18.32
C GLU A 57 -12.79 -18.53 17.90
N THR A 58 -13.01 -17.61 16.97
CA THR A 58 -12.00 -16.66 16.50
C THR A 58 -12.56 -15.26 16.55
N VAL A 59 -11.74 -14.32 16.96
CA VAL A 59 -12.09 -12.89 16.90
C VAL A 59 -11.36 -12.29 15.70
N ILE A 60 -12.11 -11.77 14.75
CA ILE A 60 -11.57 -11.08 13.58
C ILE A 60 -12.21 -9.71 13.53
N ASN A 61 -11.42 -8.66 13.61
CA ASN A 61 -11.89 -7.27 13.62
C ASN A 61 -12.96 -7.06 14.70
N GLU A 62 -12.65 -7.48 15.94
CA GLU A 62 -13.53 -7.43 17.12
C GLU A 62 -14.89 -8.15 16.98
N ARG A 63 -15.10 -8.86 15.90
CA ARG A 63 -16.27 -9.74 15.73
C ARG A 63 -15.89 -11.16 16.06
N ARG A 64 -16.70 -11.81 16.88
CA ARG A 64 -16.56 -13.22 17.16
C ARG A 64 -17.12 -14.03 16.00
N PHE A 65 -16.33 -15.02 15.59
CA PHE A 65 -16.73 -16.01 14.60
C PHE A 65 -16.57 -17.39 15.19
N TYR A 66 -17.57 -18.22 14.97
CA TYR A 66 -17.57 -19.62 15.34
C TYR A 66 -17.31 -20.43 14.07
N ARG A 67 -16.13 -21.00 13.94
CA ARG A 67 -15.72 -21.77 12.76
C ARG A 67 -15.88 -23.24 13.03
N VAL A 68 -16.61 -23.93 12.16
CA VAL A 68 -16.72 -25.39 12.17
C VAL A 68 -15.54 -25.94 11.40
N VAL A 69 -14.65 -26.67 12.08
CA VAL A 69 -13.36 -27.11 11.53
C VAL A 69 -13.12 -28.60 11.75
N VAL A 70 -12.28 -29.18 10.86
CA VAL A 70 -11.75 -30.55 10.97
C VAL A 70 -10.23 -30.45 10.95
N GLY A 71 -9.56 -31.10 11.91
CA GLY A 71 -8.09 -31.15 11.99
C GLY A 71 -7.47 -31.98 10.86
N ILE A 72 -6.31 -31.55 10.37
CA ILE A 72 -5.53 -32.30 9.37
C ILE A 72 -4.42 -33.07 10.12
N ALA A 73 -4.79 -34.15 10.78
CA ALA A 73 -3.80 -34.97 11.51
C ALA A 73 -3.21 -36.10 10.65
N ASP A 74 -4.06 -36.88 9.99
CA ASP A 74 -3.65 -38.07 9.22
C ASP A 74 -4.10 -38.03 7.76
N THR A 75 -4.91 -37.06 7.36
CA THR A 75 -5.48 -36.90 6.02
C THR A 75 -4.88 -35.66 5.37
N SER A 76 -4.50 -35.72 4.08
CA SER A 76 -4.00 -34.52 3.41
C SER A 76 -5.14 -33.50 3.24
N ASP A 77 -4.80 -32.19 3.28
CA ASP A 77 -5.73 -31.07 3.04
C ASP A 77 -6.59 -31.26 1.78
N ALA A 78 -5.95 -31.68 0.68
CA ALA A 78 -6.61 -31.93 -0.60
C ALA A 78 -7.63 -33.09 -0.52
N GLN A 79 -7.34 -34.14 0.24
CA GLN A 79 -8.25 -35.28 0.41
C GLN A 79 -9.45 -34.88 1.25
N LEU A 80 -9.26 -34.16 2.35
CA LEU A 80 -10.35 -33.72 3.22
C LEU A 80 -11.28 -32.74 2.50
N ARG A 81 -10.73 -31.81 1.72
CA ARG A 81 -11.53 -30.90 0.89
C ARG A 81 -12.31 -31.66 -0.19
N GLN A 82 -11.72 -32.68 -0.80
CA GLN A 82 -12.44 -33.52 -1.77
C GLN A 82 -13.55 -34.34 -1.12
N GLN A 83 -13.34 -34.86 0.08
CA GLN A 83 -14.37 -35.52 0.87
C GLN A 83 -15.51 -34.55 1.20
N ALA A 84 -15.20 -33.33 1.62
CA ALA A 84 -16.19 -32.30 1.89
C ALA A 84 -17.04 -31.96 0.66
N LEU A 85 -16.40 -31.78 -0.50
CA LEU A 85 -17.09 -31.54 -1.78
C LEU A 85 -18.02 -32.71 -2.14
N ASN A 86 -17.56 -33.93 -1.99
CA ASN A 86 -18.36 -35.13 -2.26
C ASN A 86 -19.55 -35.25 -1.28
N ALA A 87 -19.39 -34.79 -0.04
CA ALA A 87 -20.44 -34.72 0.97
C ALA A 87 -21.43 -33.55 0.77
N GLY A 88 -21.20 -32.72 -0.24
CA GLY A 88 -22.07 -31.60 -0.64
C GLY A 88 -21.74 -30.25 0.01
N PHE A 89 -20.57 -30.12 0.65
CA PHE A 89 -20.08 -28.85 1.21
C PHE A 89 -19.22 -28.12 0.15
N LYS A 90 -19.68 -26.97 -0.36
CA LYS A 90 -19.06 -26.29 -1.51
C LYS A 90 -18.01 -25.24 -1.13
N ASP A 91 -18.14 -24.64 0.05
CA ASP A 91 -17.34 -23.48 0.47
C ASP A 91 -16.40 -23.86 1.62
N VAL A 92 -15.51 -24.83 1.38
CA VAL A 92 -14.51 -25.30 2.36
C VAL A 92 -13.14 -24.77 2.01
N TRP A 93 -12.42 -24.27 3.03
CA TRP A 93 -11.07 -23.74 2.84
C TRP A 93 -10.12 -24.17 3.95
N SER A 94 -8.81 -24.18 3.66
CA SER A 94 -7.78 -24.49 4.63
C SER A 94 -7.42 -23.27 5.46
N TRP A 95 -7.16 -23.49 6.73
CA TRP A 95 -6.77 -22.43 7.65
C TRP A 95 -5.79 -22.99 8.68
N VAL A 96 -4.84 -22.16 9.11
CA VAL A 96 -3.94 -22.49 10.22
C VAL A 96 -4.48 -21.83 11.48
N SER A 97 -4.91 -22.64 12.43
CA SER A 97 -5.49 -22.14 13.68
C SER A 97 -4.40 -21.48 14.53
N PRO A 98 -4.51 -20.22 14.96
CA PRO A 98 -3.63 -19.68 16.00
C PRO A 98 -3.83 -20.42 17.32
N ASP A 99 -2.79 -20.53 18.15
CA ASP A 99 -2.72 -21.33 19.40
C ASP A 99 -3.64 -20.88 20.55
N ALA A 100 -4.84 -20.43 20.29
CA ALA A 100 -5.85 -20.18 21.31
C ALA A 100 -7.14 -20.95 20.97
N ILE A 101 -7.09 -22.28 21.16
CA ILE A 101 -8.27 -23.12 21.02
C ILE A 101 -9.06 -23.03 22.32
N ILE A 102 -10.14 -22.27 22.34
CA ILE A 102 -11.19 -22.46 23.33
C ILE A 102 -12.11 -23.56 22.77
N GLU A 103 -11.86 -24.79 23.20
CA GLU A 103 -12.71 -25.93 22.90
C GLU A 103 -14.07 -25.72 23.57
N VAL A 104 -15.09 -25.38 22.80
CA VAL A 104 -16.45 -25.29 23.33
C VAL A 104 -17.15 -26.64 23.14
N LYS A 105 -16.99 -27.51 24.14
CA LYS A 105 -17.90 -28.65 24.31
C LYS A 105 -19.29 -28.12 24.70
N ALA A 106 -20.32 -28.61 24.03
CA ALA A 106 -21.69 -28.24 24.29
C ALA A 106 -22.08 -28.51 25.75
N SER A 107 -22.38 -27.45 26.49
CA SER A 107 -23.21 -27.49 27.69
C SER A 107 -24.27 -26.41 27.60
N PRO A 108 -25.55 -26.73 27.86
CA PRO A 108 -26.59 -25.73 27.73
C PRO A 108 -26.61 -24.86 28.99
N ASP A 109 -26.33 -23.59 28.84
CA ASP A 109 -26.86 -22.45 29.58
C ASP A 109 -25.93 -21.26 29.62
N LEU A 110 -26.52 -20.16 29.25
CA LEU A 110 -26.27 -18.76 29.57
C LEU A 110 -26.08 -17.81 28.40
N LEU A 111 -27.22 -17.21 28.09
CA LEU A 111 -27.37 -15.98 27.29
C LEU A 111 -26.88 -14.78 28.11
N SER A 112 -26.12 -13.89 27.52
CA SER A 112 -26.39 -12.45 27.37
C SER A 112 -25.17 -11.55 27.35
N GLN A 113 -25.19 -10.66 26.36
CA GLN A 113 -24.70 -9.27 26.28
C GLN A 113 -23.21 -8.98 26.06
N GLY A 114 -22.97 -8.15 25.05
CA GLY A 114 -21.86 -7.21 24.93
C GLY A 114 -21.43 -6.89 23.50
N GLU A 115 -21.92 -5.78 22.97
CA GLU A 115 -21.46 -5.18 21.71
C GLU A 115 -20.07 -4.51 21.88
N GLY A 116 -19.19 -4.67 20.91
CA GLY A 116 -17.90 -4.01 20.85
C GLY A 116 -17.41 -3.80 19.41
N GLN A 117 -16.85 -2.67 19.13
CA GLN A 117 -16.56 -2.05 17.84
C GLN A 117 -15.32 -2.60 17.12
N VAL A 118 -15.34 -2.44 15.80
CA VAL A 118 -14.41 -2.95 14.79
C VAL A 118 -13.18 -2.04 14.61
N VAL A 119 -11.98 -2.60 14.62
CA VAL A 119 -10.75 -1.95 14.15
C VAL A 119 -10.13 -2.79 13.04
N ALA A 120 -9.89 -2.16 11.90
CA ALA A 120 -9.28 -2.81 10.75
C ALA A 120 -7.75 -2.93 10.95
N THR A 121 -7.24 -4.14 10.94
CA THR A 121 -5.80 -4.38 10.90
C THR A 121 -5.28 -4.28 9.48
N HIS A 122 -4.42 -3.31 9.23
CA HIS A 122 -3.67 -3.21 8.00
C HIS A 122 -2.31 -3.89 8.19
N SER A 123 -2.04 -4.93 7.42
CA SER A 123 -0.68 -5.42 7.25
C SER A 123 0.04 -4.42 6.35
N SER A 124 0.89 -3.61 6.92
CA SER A 124 1.82 -2.80 6.15
C SER A 124 3.13 -3.56 6.00
N GLY A 125 3.12 -4.55 5.12
CA GLY A 125 4.35 -4.76 4.37
C GLY A 125 4.68 -3.43 3.68
N ILE A 126 5.94 -3.15 3.39
CA ILE A 126 6.29 -2.07 2.45
C ILE A 126 5.24 -2.16 1.38
N ALA A 127 4.39 -1.15 1.30
CA ALA A 127 3.23 -1.23 0.44
C ALA A 127 3.76 -1.52 -0.95
N LEU A 128 3.75 -2.79 -1.29
CA LEU A 128 3.65 -3.14 -2.68
C LEU A 128 2.53 -2.25 -3.14
N ALA A 129 2.79 -1.39 -4.10
CA ALA A 129 1.79 -0.46 -4.65
C ALA A 129 0.65 -1.26 -5.28
N SER A 130 0.09 -2.16 -4.54
CA SER A 130 -1.14 -2.87 -4.77
C SER A 130 -2.24 -2.29 -3.89
N ASP A 131 -2.30 -0.97 -3.80
CA ASP A 131 -3.62 -0.39 -3.76
C ASP A 131 -4.22 -0.59 -5.18
N THR A 132 -4.41 -1.87 -5.53
CA THR A 132 -5.64 -2.19 -6.22
C THR A 132 -6.67 -1.42 -5.46
N VAL A 133 -7.22 -0.38 -6.07
CA VAL A 133 -8.33 0.43 -5.59
C VAL A 133 -9.05 -0.37 -4.53
N ARG A 134 -8.63 -0.24 -3.26
CA ARG A 134 -9.40 -0.77 -2.16
C ARG A 134 -10.71 -0.07 -2.37
N LYS A 135 -11.66 -0.79 -2.94
CA LYS A 135 -13.05 -0.33 -3.02
C LYS A 135 -13.29 0.22 -1.64
N ASP A 136 -13.47 1.51 -1.57
CA ASP A 136 -13.67 2.26 -0.34
C ASP A 136 -14.43 1.33 0.61
N PRO A 137 -13.91 0.92 1.78
CA PRO A 137 -14.58 -0.03 2.67
C PRO A 137 -16.01 0.39 3.00
N TYR A 138 -16.36 1.61 2.67
CA TYR A 138 -17.69 2.18 2.80
C TYR A 138 -18.71 1.78 1.71
N GLN A 139 -18.32 1.08 0.65
CA GLN A 139 -19.29 0.62 -0.36
C GLN A 139 -20.10 -0.62 0.05
N MET A 140 -19.79 -1.32 1.15
CA MET A 140 -20.42 -2.59 1.51
C MET A 140 -21.39 -2.56 2.70
N GLN A 141 -22.03 -1.46 3.02
CA GLN A 141 -23.13 -1.49 3.99
C GLN A 141 -24.47 -1.06 3.38
N ASN A 142 -25.04 -1.94 2.56
CA ASN A 142 -26.49 -1.94 2.35
C ASN A 142 -27.19 -2.59 3.57
N ASN A 143 -27.21 -1.90 4.69
CA ASN A 143 -28.11 -2.24 5.80
C ASN A 143 -29.15 -1.12 5.96
N SER A 144 -30.29 -1.34 5.32
CA SER A 144 -31.51 -0.58 5.42
C SER A 144 -32.12 -0.71 6.83
N LYS A 145 -31.57 -0.05 7.83
CA LYS A 145 -32.22 0.34 9.11
C LYS A 145 -31.19 0.98 10.06
N LEU A 146 -30.56 2.07 9.68
CA LEU A 146 -29.89 2.92 10.66
C LEU A 146 -30.73 4.16 10.89
N ARG A 147 -31.14 4.36 12.15
CA ARG A 147 -31.82 5.57 12.62
C ARG A 147 -30.91 6.78 12.38
N ALA A 148 -31.50 7.92 12.08
CA ALA A 148 -30.88 9.22 11.78
C ALA A 148 -30.01 9.79 12.93
N ASN A 149 -28.94 9.10 13.31
CA ASN A 149 -27.93 9.59 14.24
C ASN A 149 -26.60 9.69 13.49
N ALA A 150 -26.02 10.88 13.47
CA ALA A 150 -24.66 11.08 12.99
C ALA A 150 -23.70 10.24 13.85
N GLN A 151 -22.90 9.39 13.23
CA GLN A 151 -21.84 8.64 13.88
C GLN A 151 -20.51 9.28 13.54
N THR A 152 -19.71 9.63 14.55
CA THR A 152 -18.36 10.18 14.36
C THR A 152 -17.34 9.15 14.83
N ASN A 153 -16.38 8.86 13.95
CA ASN A 153 -15.22 8.05 14.24
C ASN A 153 -13.97 8.93 14.33
N ILE A 154 -13.15 8.69 15.34
CA ILE A 154 -11.85 9.33 15.53
C ILE A 154 -10.81 8.23 15.58
N SER A 155 -9.85 8.30 14.68
CA SER A 155 -8.76 7.33 14.58
C SER A 155 -7.46 8.05 14.20
N GLY A 156 -6.37 7.33 14.20
CA GLY A 156 -5.09 7.93 13.83
C GLY A 156 -3.92 7.00 13.99
N TYR A 157 -2.74 7.54 13.80
CA TYR A 157 -1.50 6.83 14.07
C TYR A 157 -0.40 7.74 14.61
N LEU A 158 0.54 7.11 15.29
CA LEU A 158 1.86 7.66 15.57
C LEU A 158 2.91 6.73 14.98
N LYS A 159 3.78 7.28 14.14
CA LYS A 159 4.88 6.57 13.50
C LYS A 159 6.20 7.27 13.80
N SER A 160 7.23 6.50 14.05
CA SER A 160 8.59 7.00 14.26
C SER A 160 9.55 6.13 13.46
N TYR A 161 10.33 6.77 12.60
CA TYR A 161 11.36 6.13 11.78
C TYR A 161 12.73 6.65 12.21
N VAL A 162 13.65 5.77 12.50
CA VAL A 162 15.06 6.09 12.68
C VAL A 162 15.82 5.56 11.48
N VAL A 163 16.49 6.44 10.77
CA VAL A 163 17.21 6.13 9.53
C VAL A 163 18.69 6.43 9.73
N ALA A 164 19.52 5.47 9.40
CA ALA A 164 20.96 5.63 9.26
C ALA A 164 21.29 5.55 7.76
N GLN A 165 21.82 6.63 7.20
CA GLN A 165 22.16 6.76 5.80
C GLN A 165 23.67 6.85 5.68
N ASP A 166 24.26 6.01 4.82
CA ASP A 166 25.70 6.01 4.59
C ASP A 166 26.17 7.31 3.91
N ALA A 167 27.45 7.53 3.91
CA ALA A 167 28.05 8.68 3.22
C ALA A 167 27.93 8.50 1.71
N ILE A 168 27.54 9.55 1.01
CA ILE A 168 27.62 9.59 -0.45
C ILE A 168 29.09 9.78 -0.85
N ALA A 169 29.65 8.82 -1.57
CA ALA A 169 31.04 8.80 -1.97
C ALA A 169 31.30 9.78 -3.13
N ASN A 170 31.25 11.09 -2.85
CA ASN A 170 31.62 12.11 -3.84
C ASN A 170 32.14 13.40 -3.18
N ASN A 171 32.74 14.29 -3.99
CA ASN A 171 33.34 15.54 -3.53
C ASN A 171 32.33 16.66 -3.20
N PHE A 172 31.03 16.45 -3.45
CA PHE A 172 29.98 17.47 -3.30
C PHE A 172 29.21 17.34 -1.99
N PHE A 173 29.11 16.14 -1.44
CA PHE A 173 28.27 15.86 -0.27
C PHE A 173 29.09 15.42 0.94
N ALA A 174 28.43 15.34 2.07
CA ALA A 174 29.07 14.97 3.32
C ALA A 174 29.62 13.53 3.29
N THR A 175 30.84 13.36 3.74
CA THR A 175 31.56 12.08 3.79
C THR A 175 31.24 11.23 5.02
N ASN A 176 30.25 11.60 5.85
CA ASN A 176 29.92 10.93 7.10
C ASN A 176 28.49 10.41 7.08
N THR A 177 28.26 9.30 7.77
CA THR A 177 26.93 8.74 8.02
C THR A 177 25.99 9.78 8.62
N ILE A 178 24.78 9.86 8.09
CA ILE A 178 23.73 10.77 8.53
C ILE A 178 22.67 9.96 9.27
N TYR A 179 22.25 10.44 10.43
CA TYR A 179 21.15 9.88 11.18
C TYR A 179 19.96 10.80 11.13
N GLN A 180 18.78 10.24 10.91
CA GLN A 180 17.53 10.96 10.85
C GLN A 180 16.50 10.29 11.77
N ALA A 181 15.69 11.10 12.43
CA ALA A 181 14.49 10.66 13.10
C ALA A 181 13.30 11.36 12.43
N GLN A 182 12.51 10.59 11.70
CA GLN A 182 11.30 11.07 11.03
C GLN A 182 10.11 10.58 11.83
N ASN A 183 9.25 11.49 12.27
CA ASN A 183 8.06 11.12 13.01
C ASN A 183 6.83 11.62 12.24
N SER A 184 5.71 10.94 12.43
CA SER A 184 4.44 11.32 11.85
C SER A 184 3.31 10.99 12.81
N GLY A 185 2.52 11.99 13.13
CA GLY A 185 1.27 11.85 13.89
C GLY A 185 0.10 12.28 13.03
N ARG A 186 -0.84 11.39 12.77
CA ARG A 186 -2.03 11.64 11.97
C ARG A 186 -3.29 11.48 12.80
N LEU A 187 -4.16 12.48 12.73
CA LEU A 187 -5.51 12.44 13.29
C LEU A 187 -6.52 12.41 12.15
N MET A 188 -7.45 11.47 12.21
CA MET A 188 -8.52 11.28 11.24
C MET A 188 -9.87 11.39 11.95
N LEU A 189 -10.70 12.31 11.49
CA LEU A 189 -12.07 12.49 11.94
C LEU A 189 -13.01 12.24 10.77
N GLU A 190 -13.91 11.27 10.94
CA GLU A 190 -14.88 10.89 9.93
C GLU A 190 -16.28 10.89 10.55
N THR A 191 -17.21 11.59 9.92
CA THR A 191 -18.60 11.65 10.39
C THR A 191 -19.53 11.13 9.30
N PHE A 192 -20.34 10.17 9.65
CA PHE A 192 -21.27 9.47 8.79
C PHE A 192 -22.71 9.84 9.16
N THR A 193 -23.50 10.13 8.14
CA THR A 193 -24.96 10.22 8.24
C THR A 193 -25.57 9.28 7.19
N ASP A 194 -26.89 9.21 7.10
CA ASP A 194 -27.56 8.35 6.10
C ASP A 194 -27.10 8.61 4.66
N ASN A 195 -26.86 9.87 4.31
CA ASN A 195 -26.56 10.27 2.93
C ASN A 195 -25.25 11.08 2.79
N THR A 196 -24.52 11.33 3.88
CA THR A 196 -23.36 12.21 3.84
C THR A 196 -22.20 11.61 4.63
N VAL A 197 -20.99 11.71 4.10
CA VAL A 197 -19.75 11.42 4.79
C VAL A 197 -18.92 12.71 4.82
N PHE A 198 -18.45 13.11 5.98
CA PHE A 198 -17.48 14.19 6.15
C PHE A 198 -16.15 13.59 6.61
N GLN A 199 -15.03 14.02 6.00
CA GLN A 199 -13.68 13.59 6.36
C GLN A 199 -12.79 14.81 6.62
N LEU A 200 -12.03 14.74 7.73
CA LEU A 200 -10.93 15.64 8.03
C LEU A 200 -9.75 14.82 8.53
N HIS A 201 -8.63 14.84 7.77
CA HIS A 201 -7.38 14.18 8.18
C HIS A 201 -6.25 15.21 8.20
N TYR A 202 -5.57 15.29 9.32
CA TYR A 202 -4.44 16.18 9.54
C TYR A 202 -3.24 15.42 10.04
N GLU A 203 -2.06 15.74 9.50
CA GLU A 203 -0.79 15.11 9.83
C GLU A 203 0.22 16.17 10.26
N LEU A 204 0.95 15.85 11.33
CA LEU A 204 2.11 16.61 11.80
C LEU A 204 3.34 15.71 11.76
N SER A 205 4.41 16.18 11.12
CA SER A 205 5.59 15.38 10.83
C SER A 205 6.88 16.09 11.26
N PRO A 206 7.32 15.93 12.52
CA PRO A 206 8.62 16.41 12.97
C PRO A 206 9.76 15.54 12.41
N LEU A 207 10.77 16.21 11.84
CA LEU A 207 11.99 15.63 11.32
C LEU A 207 13.18 16.15 12.10
N SER A 208 14.04 15.27 12.58
CA SER A 208 15.32 15.64 13.20
C SER A 208 16.48 14.95 12.46
N VAL A 209 17.53 15.71 12.19
CA VAL A 209 18.71 15.23 11.45
C VAL A 209 19.99 15.47 12.25
N SER A 210 20.94 14.56 12.18
CA SER A 210 22.23 14.71 12.89
C SER A 210 23.06 15.89 12.34
N ARG A 211 22.87 16.23 11.07
CA ARG A 211 23.53 17.35 10.38
C ARG A 211 22.50 18.07 9.52
N ALA A 212 22.46 19.40 9.64
CA ALA A 212 21.66 20.22 8.72
C ALA A 212 22.21 20.06 7.30
N ILE A 213 21.39 19.53 6.41
CA ILE A 213 21.67 19.44 4.98
C ILE A 213 20.88 20.57 4.34
N GLY A 214 21.57 21.58 3.83
CA GLY A 214 20.89 22.69 3.15
C GLY A 214 20.09 22.14 1.97
N GLY A 215 18.76 22.23 2.11
CA GLY A 215 17.82 22.27 0.97
C GLY A 215 17.20 20.96 0.62
N ASP A 216 17.46 19.78 0.72
CA ASP A 216 16.68 18.66 0.17
C ASP A 216 16.85 17.32 0.90
N LEU A 217 16.24 17.22 2.09
CA LEU A 217 15.89 15.91 2.64
C LEU A 217 14.54 15.48 2.05
N GLN A 218 14.56 14.99 0.83
CA GLN A 218 13.37 14.56 0.08
C GLN A 218 12.75 13.23 0.57
N SER A 219 12.78 12.98 1.85
CA SER A 219 12.08 11.79 2.40
C SER A 219 10.65 12.10 2.83
N TYR A 220 10.23 13.34 2.81
CA TYR A 220 8.83 13.72 2.97
C TYR A 220 8.22 13.99 1.60
N ASN A 221 7.05 13.43 1.34
CA ASN A 221 6.16 13.89 0.29
C ASN A 221 5.81 15.35 0.57
N ILE A 222 6.72 16.27 0.26
CA ILE A 222 6.40 17.69 0.20
C ILE A 222 5.44 17.79 -0.97
N VAL A 223 4.17 17.88 -0.62
CA VAL A 223 3.10 18.03 -1.58
C VAL A 223 3.36 19.30 -2.35
N GLY A 224 3.82 19.17 -3.57
CA GLY A 224 3.94 20.32 -4.44
C GLY A 224 2.56 20.95 -4.62
N ASP A 225 2.49 22.27 -4.79
CA ASP A 225 1.27 23.08 -4.98
C ASP A 225 0.40 22.68 -6.19
N ASN A 226 0.69 21.54 -6.83
CA ASN A 226 0.22 21.26 -8.17
C ASN A 226 -1.30 21.04 -8.23
N TYR A 227 -1.88 20.31 -7.30
CA TYR A 227 -3.28 19.89 -7.35
C TYR A 227 -4.06 20.28 -6.11
N ARG A 228 -3.71 21.44 -5.52
CA ARG A 228 -4.42 22.04 -4.39
C ARG A 228 -4.68 23.52 -4.67
N VAL A 229 -5.91 23.97 -4.47
CA VAL A 229 -6.32 25.37 -4.72
C VAL A 229 -5.56 26.32 -3.80
N SER A 230 -5.48 25.93 -2.54
CA SER A 230 -4.73 26.62 -1.48
C SER A 230 -4.26 25.57 -0.49
N ASP A 231 -3.08 25.74 0.05
CA ASP A 231 -2.57 24.85 1.09
C ASP A 231 -2.22 25.64 2.35
N ILE A 232 -2.24 24.94 3.48
CA ILE A 232 -1.60 25.42 4.70
C ILE A 232 -0.08 25.41 4.46
N GLU A 233 0.63 26.29 5.11
CA GLU A 233 2.08 26.30 5.04
C GLU A 233 2.62 24.93 5.44
N THR A 234 3.30 24.23 4.51
CA THR A 234 3.76 22.86 4.73
C THR A 234 4.84 22.79 5.79
N SER A 235 5.80 23.74 5.78
CA SER A 235 6.86 23.84 6.78
C SER A 235 6.49 24.83 7.89
N LEU A 236 6.52 24.39 9.12
CA LEU A 236 6.36 25.25 10.32
C LEU A 236 7.69 25.81 10.82
N THR A 237 8.81 25.44 10.19
CA THR A 237 10.15 25.86 10.57
C THR A 237 10.71 26.83 9.53
N ASN A 238 10.95 28.07 9.93
CA ASN A 238 11.47 29.13 9.04
C ASN A 238 12.99 29.05 8.83
N ASP A 239 13.71 28.26 9.63
CA ASP A 239 15.17 28.11 9.57
C ASP A 239 15.55 26.77 8.93
N LEU A 240 15.90 26.81 7.65
CA LEU A 240 16.35 25.63 6.89
C LEU A 240 17.71 25.07 7.41
N SER A 241 18.45 25.83 8.22
CA SER A 241 19.67 25.35 8.87
C SER A 241 19.40 24.59 10.17
N SER A 242 18.17 24.58 10.65
CA SER A 242 17.76 23.87 11.85
C SER A 242 17.89 22.35 11.66
N LYS A 243 18.45 21.68 12.66
CA LYS A 243 18.50 20.22 12.70
C LYS A 243 17.15 19.58 12.97
N THR A 244 16.17 20.36 13.40
CA THR A 244 14.79 19.89 13.64
C THR A 244 13.85 20.77 12.83
N GLN A 245 13.04 20.12 12.01
CA GLN A 245 12.04 20.76 11.15
C GLN A 245 10.67 20.15 11.46
N PHE A 246 9.63 20.95 11.33
CA PHE A 246 8.27 20.53 11.54
C PHE A 246 7.49 20.73 10.23
N TYR A 247 6.88 19.66 9.75
CA TYR A 247 6.01 19.69 8.58
C TYR A 247 4.58 19.38 8.99
N GLN A 248 3.62 19.93 8.26
CA GLN A 248 2.20 19.66 8.44
C GLN A 248 1.51 19.43 7.10
N ASN A 249 0.44 18.66 7.13
CA ASN A 249 -0.34 18.34 5.95
C ASN A 249 -1.83 18.21 6.32
N LEU A 250 -2.68 19.04 5.73
CA LEU A 250 -4.12 18.81 5.74
C LEU A 250 -4.45 17.92 4.53
N ASP A 251 -4.53 16.61 4.77
CA ASP A 251 -4.57 15.61 3.72
C ASP A 251 -5.97 15.29 3.22
N ARG A 252 -6.98 15.42 4.09
CA ARG A 252 -8.38 15.27 3.72
C ARG A 252 -9.19 16.39 4.34
N LEU A 253 -10.05 16.98 3.52
CA LEU A 253 -11.11 17.89 3.95
C LEU A 253 -12.19 17.86 2.86
N ASN A 254 -13.13 16.94 2.99
CA ASN A 254 -14.16 16.75 1.98
C ASN A 254 -15.52 16.38 2.58
N VAL A 255 -16.52 16.55 1.76
CA VAL A 255 -17.86 16.04 1.99
C VAL A 255 -18.28 15.20 0.79
N GLN A 256 -18.75 14.01 1.07
CA GLN A 256 -19.35 13.11 0.09
C GLN A 256 -20.84 12.99 0.32
N TRP A 257 -21.63 13.17 -0.73
CA TRP A 257 -23.07 12.96 -0.72
C TRP A 257 -23.44 11.73 -1.53
N ARG A 258 -24.21 10.84 -0.94
CA ARG A 258 -24.84 9.70 -1.62
C ARG A 258 -26.12 10.19 -2.30
N LEU A 259 -26.07 10.35 -3.60
CA LEU A 259 -27.20 10.68 -4.46
C LEU A 259 -27.79 9.37 -5.00
N GLY A 260 -29.08 9.37 -5.33
CA GLY A 260 -29.70 8.15 -5.91
C GLY A 260 -29.01 7.64 -7.21
N ALA A 261 -28.27 8.51 -7.90
CA ALA A 261 -27.55 8.19 -9.13
C ALA A 261 -26.06 7.85 -8.93
N GLY A 262 -25.49 8.06 -7.74
CA GLY A 262 -24.07 7.88 -7.44
C GLY A 262 -23.59 8.74 -6.26
N ASN A 263 -22.28 8.86 -6.10
CA ASN A 263 -21.65 9.62 -5.03
C ASN A 263 -20.99 10.89 -5.57
N LEU A 264 -21.29 12.03 -4.98
CA LEU A 264 -20.64 13.31 -5.29
C LEU A 264 -19.71 13.67 -4.13
N THR A 265 -18.42 13.82 -4.38
CA THR A 265 -17.42 14.23 -3.38
C THR A 265 -16.85 15.59 -3.74
N ILE A 266 -16.84 16.52 -2.81
CA ILE A 266 -16.29 17.87 -2.99
C ILE A 266 -15.28 18.15 -1.88
N GLY A 267 -14.10 18.61 -2.24
CA GLY A 267 -13.01 18.98 -1.34
C GLY A 267 -11.76 18.15 -1.53
N ARG A 268 -10.86 18.19 -0.53
CA ARG A 268 -9.58 17.49 -0.56
C ARG A 268 -9.78 16.00 -0.33
N GLN A 269 -9.41 15.19 -1.31
CA GLN A 269 -9.63 13.75 -1.35
C GLN A 269 -8.49 13.02 -2.07
N ALA A 270 -8.30 11.71 -1.80
CA ALA A 270 -7.39 10.90 -2.58
C ALA A 270 -7.99 10.55 -3.93
N ILE A 271 -7.22 10.74 -4.99
CA ILE A 271 -7.54 10.26 -6.33
C ILE A 271 -6.32 9.52 -6.86
N ALA A 272 -6.53 8.29 -7.30
CA ALA A 272 -5.51 7.44 -7.88
C ALA A 272 -6.09 6.67 -9.04
N PHE A 273 -5.29 6.44 -10.05
CA PHE A 273 -5.62 5.64 -11.21
C PHE A 273 -4.60 4.52 -11.40
N GLY A 274 -5.00 3.50 -12.13
CA GLY A 274 -4.14 2.41 -12.54
C GLY A 274 -4.45 1.08 -11.88
N GLY A 275 -3.93 0.03 -12.47
CA GLY A 275 -4.09 -1.36 -12.06
C GLY A 275 -2.77 -2.11 -11.94
N ALA A 276 -1.63 -1.47 -12.22
CA ALA A 276 -0.31 -2.04 -12.02
C ALA A 276 0.04 -2.15 -10.53
N ARG A 277 1.03 -2.98 -10.20
CA ARG A 277 1.36 -3.29 -8.80
C ARG A 277 2.42 -2.35 -8.22
N PHE A 278 3.40 -1.93 -9.01
CA PHE A 278 4.47 -1.05 -8.58
C PHE A 278 4.32 0.35 -9.17
N ILE A 279 4.26 0.46 -10.49
CA ILE A 279 4.24 1.75 -11.18
C ILE A 279 3.01 1.80 -12.07
N ASN A 280 2.12 2.73 -11.74
CA ASN A 280 0.88 2.96 -12.48
C ASN A 280 1.09 4.05 -13.53
N PRO A 281 1.16 3.72 -14.84
CA PRO A 281 1.30 4.69 -15.91
C PRO A 281 0.22 5.77 -15.95
N THR A 282 -1.00 5.45 -15.49
CA THR A 282 -2.15 6.36 -15.46
C THR A 282 -2.12 7.32 -14.27
N ASP A 283 -1.31 7.03 -13.24
CA ASP A 283 -1.30 7.82 -12.02
C ASP A 283 -0.46 9.09 -12.17
N VAL A 284 -1.13 10.21 -12.42
CA VAL A 284 -0.53 11.54 -12.63
C VAL A 284 -0.74 12.47 -11.43
N PHE A 285 -1.59 12.08 -10.45
CA PHE A 285 -1.89 12.88 -9.28
C PHE A 285 -1.10 12.44 -8.06
N LEU A 286 0.14 12.91 -7.92
CA LEU A 286 1.00 12.65 -6.78
C LEU A 286 1.24 11.14 -6.54
N PRO A 287 1.83 10.42 -7.51
CA PRO A 287 2.23 9.04 -7.31
C PRO A 287 3.23 8.96 -6.16
N PHE A 288 3.22 7.85 -5.45
CA PHE A 288 4.27 7.60 -4.46
C PHE A 288 5.62 7.42 -5.16
N ASP A 289 6.63 8.14 -4.69
CA ASP A 289 8.00 7.74 -4.94
C ASP A 289 8.28 6.48 -4.12
N ILE A 290 8.74 5.43 -4.80
CA ILE A 290 9.09 4.14 -4.19
C ILE A 290 10.18 4.23 -3.10
N ARG A 291 10.88 5.35 -2.99
CA ARG A 291 11.84 5.68 -1.92
C ARG A 291 11.17 6.26 -0.67
N THR A 292 9.86 6.51 -0.70
CA THR A 292 9.13 7.08 0.43
C THR A 292 8.82 6.01 1.47
N PHE A 293 9.21 6.22 2.73
CA PHE A 293 8.97 5.28 3.82
C PHE A 293 7.51 5.19 4.27
N ASN A 294 6.75 6.28 4.19
CA ASN A 294 5.35 6.33 4.58
C ASN A 294 4.44 6.41 3.36
N THR A 295 4.10 5.25 2.78
CA THR A 295 3.27 5.14 1.57
C THR A 295 1.82 4.73 1.86
N GLU A 296 1.44 4.63 3.13
CA GLU A 296 0.14 4.07 3.54
C GLU A 296 -1.05 4.96 3.14
N TYR A 297 -0.87 6.29 3.18
CA TYR A 297 -1.92 7.23 2.85
C TYR A 297 -1.50 8.10 1.67
N ARG A 298 -2.24 7.98 0.58
CA ARG A 298 -2.04 8.82 -0.60
C ARG A 298 -2.40 10.27 -0.28
N THR A 299 -1.55 11.18 -0.69
CA THR A 299 -1.77 12.62 -0.54
C THR A 299 -3.02 13.08 -1.27
N GLY A 300 -3.84 13.93 -0.60
CA GLY A 300 -5.08 14.43 -1.14
C GLY A 300 -4.91 15.60 -2.11
N VAL A 301 -5.78 15.63 -3.12
CA VAL A 301 -5.94 16.71 -4.10
C VAL A 301 -7.30 17.37 -3.95
N ASP A 302 -7.41 18.66 -4.29
CA ASP A 302 -8.68 19.40 -4.22
C ASP A 302 -9.52 19.11 -5.48
N ALA A 303 -10.67 18.48 -5.31
CA ALA A 303 -11.46 18.03 -6.44
C ALA A 303 -12.97 18.08 -6.22
N VAL A 304 -13.69 18.10 -7.33
CA VAL A 304 -15.11 17.74 -7.44
C VAL A 304 -15.16 16.44 -8.24
N ARG A 305 -15.67 15.37 -7.65
CA ARG A 305 -15.68 14.01 -8.21
C ARG A 305 -17.06 13.40 -8.11
N PHE A 306 -17.51 12.77 -9.19
CA PHE A 306 -18.76 12.01 -9.21
C PHE A 306 -18.50 10.58 -9.65
N GLN A 307 -18.87 9.64 -8.80
CA GLN A 307 -18.74 8.21 -9.01
C GLN A 307 -20.11 7.57 -9.14
N LYS A 308 -20.34 6.87 -10.24
CA LYS A 308 -21.60 6.21 -10.55
C LYS A 308 -21.36 4.72 -10.79
N PRO A 309 -21.94 3.83 -9.98
CA PRO A 309 -21.96 2.40 -10.29
C PRO A 309 -22.65 2.15 -11.64
N TRP A 310 -22.10 1.22 -12.41
CA TRP A 310 -22.64 0.81 -13.71
C TRP A 310 -22.67 -0.72 -13.81
N GLY A 311 -23.87 -1.29 -14.00
CA GLY A 311 -24.07 -2.73 -13.90
C GLY A 311 -23.74 -3.27 -12.51
N ASP A 312 -23.29 -4.53 -12.44
CA ASP A 312 -23.03 -5.21 -11.15
C ASP A 312 -21.65 -4.88 -10.58
N LEU A 313 -20.64 -4.69 -11.43
CA LEU A 313 -19.23 -4.52 -11.03
C LEU A 313 -18.54 -3.34 -11.73
N GLY A 314 -19.27 -2.58 -12.54
CA GLY A 314 -18.71 -1.43 -13.24
C GLY A 314 -18.85 -0.13 -12.45
N GLU A 315 -18.04 0.86 -12.82
CA GLU A 315 -18.07 2.22 -12.30
C GLU A 315 -17.71 3.23 -13.39
N VAL A 316 -18.40 4.34 -13.40
CA VAL A 316 -18.00 5.56 -14.12
C VAL A 316 -17.57 6.58 -13.09
N ASP A 317 -16.35 7.07 -13.21
CA ASP A 317 -15.72 8.04 -12.33
C ASP A 317 -15.32 9.27 -13.15
N VAL A 318 -15.86 10.43 -12.81
CA VAL A 318 -15.58 11.67 -13.50
C VAL A 318 -15.31 12.79 -12.49
N GLY A 319 -14.34 13.63 -12.80
CA GLY A 319 -14.03 14.72 -11.89
C GLY A 319 -13.17 15.81 -12.49
N VAL A 320 -13.08 16.89 -11.73
CA VAL A 320 -12.20 18.02 -11.98
C VAL A 320 -11.32 18.21 -10.74
N VAL A 321 -10.01 18.20 -10.95
CA VAL A 321 -8.99 18.47 -9.93
C VAL A 321 -8.53 19.90 -10.08
N LEU A 322 -8.55 20.66 -9.00
CA LEU A 322 -8.24 22.08 -8.99
C LEU A 322 -6.83 22.31 -8.44
N GLY A 323 -6.02 22.99 -9.19
CA GLY A 323 -4.66 23.34 -8.81
C GLY A 323 -4.55 24.73 -8.19
N ALA A 324 -3.32 25.12 -7.86
CA ALA A 324 -3.01 26.35 -7.16
C ALA A 324 -3.63 27.60 -7.81
N GLY A 325 -4.44 28.31 -7.02
CA GLY A 325 -5.18 29.48 -7.46
C GLY A 325 -6.25 29.21 -8.52
N GLY A 326 -6.68 27.94 -8.72
CA GLY A 326 -7.68 27.56 -9.71
C GLY A 326 -7.22 27.75 -11.18
N LYS A 327 -5.90 27.82 -11.42
CA LYS A 327 -5.34 28.03 -12.76
C LYS A 327 -5.49 26.77 -13.60
N ARG A 328 -5.93 26.93 -14.86
CA ARG A 328 -6.16 25.81 -15.79
C ARG A 328 -4.90 24.97 -16.04
N ASP A 329 -3.73 25.60 -16.15
CA ASP A 329 -2.44 24.94 -16.35
C ASP A 329 -1.96 24.11 -15.13
N ARG A 330 -2.64 24.25 -13.98
CA ARG A 330 -2.40 23.51 -12.74
C ARG A 330 -3.56 22.62 -12.33
N SER A 331 -4.62 22.61 -13.10
CA SER A 331 -5.84 21.84 -12.86
C SER A 331 -5.92 20.65 -13.83
N ALA A 332 -6.80 19.70 -13.53
CA ALA A 332 -7.03 18.56 -14.39
C ALA A 332 -8.51 18.20 -14.47
N ALA A 333 -8.87 17.45 -15.49
CA ALA A 333 -10.19 16.81 -15.60
C ALA A 333 -9.98 15.37 -16.01
N PHE A 334 -10.84 14.47 -15.54
CA PHE A 334 -10.72 13.06 -15.84
C PHE A 334 -12.07 12.37 -16.02
N LEU A 335 -12.05 11.30 -16.78
CA LEU A 335 -13.12 10.32 -16.94
C LEU A 335 -12.49 8.94 -16.92
N GLN A 336 -12.94 8.08 -16.01
CA GLN A 336 -12.60 6.67 -16.01
C GLN A 336 -13.86 5.82 -16.08
N VAL A 337 -13.80 4.75 -16.84
CA VAL A 337 -14.83 3.71 -16.92
C VAL A 337 -14.16 2.38 -16.62
N SER A 338 -14.64 1.69 -15.61
CA SER A 338 -14.16 0.36 -15.25
C SER A 338 -15.30 -0.65 -15.24
N ASN A 339 -14.98 -1.91 -15.51
CA ASN A 339 -15.93 -3.01 -15.40
C ASN A 339 -15.22 -4.35 -15.28
N ASN A 340 -15.88 -5.32 -14.66
CA ASN A 340 -15.48 -6.72 -14.71
C ASN A 340 -16.28 -7.45 -15.77
N ILE A 341 -15.60 -8.04 -16.74
CA ILE A 341 -16.22 -8.79 -17.85
C ILE A 341 -15.60 -10.18 -17.89
N GLY A 342 -16.39 -11.20 -17.53
CA GLY A 342 -15.92 -12.59 -17.56
C GLY A 342 -14.77 -12.88 -16.60
N GLY A 343 -14.77 -12.27 -15.41
CA GLY A 343 -13.73 -12.43 -14.39
C GLY A 343 -12.45 -11.61 -14.64
N LYS A 344 -12.49 -10.70 -15.61
CA LYS A 344 -11.36 -9.81 -15.95
C LYS A 344 -11.74 -8.36 -15.67
N ASP A 345 -10.89 -7.65 -14.95
CA ASP A 345 -11.09 -6.24 -14.67
C ASP A 345 -10.46 -5.38 -15.75
N TYR A 346 -11.26 -4.50 -16.34
CA TYR A 346 -10.86 -3.53 -17.34
C TYR A 346 -11.09 -2.12 -16.82
N ALA A 347 -10.17 -1.21 -17.09
CA ALA A 347 -10.37 0.22 -16.90
C ALA A 347 -9.84 0.99 -18.11
N LEU A 348 -10.63 1.98 -18.56
CA LEU A 348 -10.26 2.95 -19.59
C LEU A 348 -10.33 4.32 -18.95
N ALA A 349 -9.27 5.12 -19.05
CA ALA A 349 -9.28 6.48 -18.54
C ALA A 349 -8.83 7.50 -19.59
N TYR A 350 -9.40 8.70 -19.49
CA TYR A 350 -8.96 9.91 -20.17
C TYR A 350 -8.71 10.99 -19.12
N ILE A 351 -7.52 11.59 -19.14
CA ILE A 351 -7.13 12.64 -18.19
C ILE A 351 -6.52 13.81 -18.97
N GLU A 352 -7.09 15.00 -18.81
CA GLU A 352 -6.50 16.26 -19.29
C GLU A 352 -5.84 16.96 -18.09
N TYR A 353 -4.55 17.25 -18.13
CA TYR A 353 -3.80 17.87 -17.04
C TYR A 353 -2.60 18.63 -17.57
N ALA A 354 -2.26 19.76 -16.94
CA ALA A 354 -1.01 20.51 -17.19
C ALA A 354 -0.62 20.66 -18.67
N ARG A 355 -1.59 20.95 -19.56
CA ARG A 355 -1.43 21.03 -21.05
C ARG A 355 -1.06 19.69 -21.73
N GLN A 356 -1.32 18.59 -21.07
CA GLN A 356 -1.16 17.24 -21.59
C GLN A 356 -2.50 16.53 -21.55
N SER A 357 -2.70 15.57 -22.45
CA SER A 357 -3.82 14.63 -22.40
C SER A 357 -3.30 13.19 -22.37
N LEU A 358 -3.92 12.38 -21.54
CA LEU A 358 -3.56 10.98 -21.33
C LEU A 358 -4.77 10.09 -21.64
N VAL A 359 -4.53 9.06 -22.44
CA VAL A 359 -5.47 7.93 -22.61
C VAL A 359 -4.81 6.67 -22.08
N SER A 360 -5.52 5.92 -21.24
CA SER A 360 -4.98 4.68 -20.69
C SER A 360 -5.96 3.51 -20.77
N LEU A 361 -5.37 2.32 -20.79
CA LEU A 361 -6.08 1.04 -20.69
C LEU A 361 -5.38 0.19 -19.62
N SER A 362 -6.18 -0.36 -18.71
CA SER A 362 -5.73 -1.32 -17.70
C SER A 362 -6.52 -2.62 -17.82
N LEU A 363 -5.83 -3.74 -17.63
CA LEU A 363 -6.37 -5.09 -17.58
C LEU A 363 -5.77 -5.84 -16.41
N GLN A 364 -6.62 -6.44 -15.57
CA GLN A 364 -6.21 -7.41 -14.56
C GLN A 364 -6.97 -8.71 -14.78
N THR A 365 -6.27 -9.83 -14.73
CA THR A 365 -6.84 -11.17 -14.98
C THR A 365 -5.95 -12.24 -14.36
N GLU A 366 -6.35 -13.49 -14.55
CA GLU A 366 -5.54 -14.66 -14.22
C GLU A 366 -5.11 -15.39 -15.48
N ILE A 367 -3.87 -15.90 -15.49
CA ILE A 367 -3.34 -16.80 -16.51
C ILE A 367 -2.98 -18.11 -15.81
N GLY A 368 -3.88 -19.08 -15.89
CA GLY A 368 -3.77 -20.33 -15.12
C GLY A 368 -3.95 -20.06 -13.63
N VAL A 369 -2.87 -20.16 -12.86
CA VAL A 369 -2.83 -19.94 -11.40
C VAL A 369 -2.07 -18.67 -11.02
N MET A 370 -1.62 -17.91 -12.00
CA MET A 370 -0.86 -16.66 -11.82
C MET A 370 -1.77 -15.47 -12.08
N GLY A 371 -1.70 -14.47 -11.20
CA GLY A 371 -2.26 -13.16 -11.50
C GLY A 371 -1.46 -12.48 -12.62
N PHE A 372 -2.13 -11.78 -13.49
CA PHE A 372 -1.56 -11.01 -14.59
C PHE A 372 -2.18 -9.62 -14.63
N TRP A 373 -1.36 -8.61 -14.85
CA TRP A 373 -1.82 -7.26 -15.13
C TRP A 373 -1.06 -6.64 -16.29
N PHE A 374 -1.75 -5.73 -16.94
CA PHE A 374 -1.22 -4.83 -17.95
C PHE A 374 -1.84 -3.46 -17.78
N GLU A 375 -1.03 -2.43 -17.86
CA GLU A 375 -1.48 -1.04 -17.91
C GLU A 375 -0.64 -0.28 -18.92
N GLY A 376 -1.28 0.45 -19.81
CA GLY A 376 -0.62 1.30 -20.80
C GLY A 376 -1.28 2.66 -20.82
N ALA A 377 -0.47 3.72 -20.88
CA ALA A 377 -0.90 5.10 -20.98
C ALA A 377 -0.12 5.82 -22.10
N PHE A 378 -0.84 6.43 -23.03
CA PHE A 378 -0.29 7.32 -24.03
C PHE A 378 -0.56 8.76 -23.62
N VAL A 379 0.46 9.58 -23.61
CA VAL A 379 0.40 11.00 -23.24
C VAL A 379 0.75 11.83 -24.48
N GLU A 380 -0.15 12.75 -24.83
CA GLU A 380 0.01 13.74 -25.88
C GLU A 380 0.24 15.12 -25.25
N GLY A 381 1.27 15.86 -25.69
CA GLY A 381 1.61 17.16 -25.13
C GLY A 381 2.71 17.87 -25.90
N ASP A 382 3.55 18.64 -25.20
CA ASP A 382 4.73 19.28 -25.79
C ASP A 382 5.71 18.22 -26.35
N VAL A 383 5.74 17.04 -25.71
CA VAL A 383 6.41 15.82 -26.17
C VAL A 383 5.46 14.66 -25.92
N ASP A 384 5.21 13.87 -26.95
CA ASP A 384 4.38 12.68 -26.85
C ASP A 384 5.18 11.50 -26.34
N TYR A 385 4.60 10.72 -25.43
CA TYR A 385 5.27 9.53 -24.91
C TYR A 385 4.26 8.45 -24.48
N PHE A 386 4.75 7.21 -24.44
CA PHE A 386 4.00 6.05 -23.92
C PHE A 386 4.64 5.58 -22.63
N ARG A 387 3.82 5.19 -21.65
CA ARG A 387 4.24 4.48 -20.44
C ARG A 387 3.46 3.18 -20.35
N GLY A 388 4.11 2.10 -19.88
CA GLY A 388 3.43 0.81 -19.76
C GLY A 388 4.02 -0.05 -18.66
N SER A 389 3.15 -0.71 -17.90
CA SER A 389 3.52 -1.71 -16.88
C SER A 389 2.82 -3.02 -17.18
N THR A 390 3.55 -4.12 -17.04
CA THR A 390 2.97 -5.47 -17.13
C THR A 390 3.68 -6.39 -16.17
N GLY A 391 2.95 -7.32 -15.59
CA GLY A 391 3.56 -8.21 -14.61
C GLY A 391 2.72 -9.45 -14.31
N LEU A 392 3.34 -10.29 -13.51
CA LEU A 392 2.81 -11.56 -13.04
C LEU A 392 3.01 -11.67 -11.54
N ASP A 393 2.05 -12.25 -10.85
CA ASP A 393 2.19 -12.67 -9.46
C ASP A 393 1.82 -14.13 -9.25
N TYR A 394 2.38 -14.73 -8.20
CA TYR A 394 2.14 -16.12 -7.87
C TYR A 394 2.28 -16.37 -6.36
N ALA A 395 1.30 -17.06 -5.80
CA ALA A 395 1.37 -17.60 -4.45
C ALA A 395 2.03 -19.00 -4.49
N PHE A 396 3.31 -19.08 -4.15
CA PHE A 396 4.09 -20.34 -4.12
C PHE A 396 3.59 -21.29 -3.03
N SER A 397 3.07 -20.73 -1.95
CA SER A 397 2.46 -21.45 -0.83
C SER A 397 1.53 -20.51 -0.07
N GLY A 398 0.87 -20.98 0.98
CA GLY A 398 -0.01 -20.14 1.82
C GLY A 398 0.69 -18.98 2.53
N ASN A 399 2.03 -19.02 2.64
CA ASN A 399 2.84 -18.01 3.32
C ASN A 399 3.92 -17.37 2.43
N THR A 400 3.95 -17.70 1.15
CA THR A 400 5.01 -17.27 0.23
C THR A 400 4.39 -16.70 -1.04
N PHE A 401 4.68 -15.47 -1.35
CA PHE A 401 4.16 -14.74 -2.49
C PHE A 401 5.30 -14.05 -3.24
N GLY A 402 5.23 -14.04 -4.55
CA GLY A 402 6.19 -13.32 -5.38
C GLY A 402 5.54 -12.69 -6.57
N MET A 403 6.13 -11.62 -7.06
CA MET A 403 5.71 -10.95 -8.28
C MET A 403 6.89 -10.32 -9.00
N ILE A 404 6.68 -10.04 -10.27
CA ILE A 404 7.62 -9.35 -11.14
C ILE A 404 6.83 -8.43 -12.06
N GLU A 405 7.27 -7.18 -12.16
CA GLU A 405 6.72 -6.18 -13.06
C GLU A 405 7.82 -5.65 -13.97
N TYR A 406 7.51 -5.50 -15.25
CA TYR A 406 8.29 -4.71 -16.20
C TYR A 406 7.57 -3.39 -16.44
N HIS A 407 8.32 -2.29 -16.35
CA HIS A 407 7.82 -0.94 -16.64
C HIS A 407 8.63 -0.30 -17.76
N TYR A 408 7.92 0.23 -18.75
CA TYR A 408 8.48 1.10 -19.80
C TYR A 408 8.08 2.55 -19.55
N ASN A 409 9.07 3.44 -19.50
CA ASN A 409 8.91 4.87 -19.29
C ASN A 409 9.39 5.65 -20.52
N GLY A 410 8.53 5.90 -21.49
CA GLY A 410 8.90 6.63 -22.70
C GLY A 410 9.17 8.12 -22.51
N ALA A 411 8.97 8.67 -21.30
CA ALA A 411 9.42 10.00 -20.93
C ALA A 411 10.88 10.02 -20.43
N GLY A 412 11.46 8.85 -20.13
CA GLY A 412 12.85 8.66 -19.74
C GLY A 412 13.81 8.72 -20.93
N ILE A 413 15.07 8.51 -20.64
CA ILE A 413 16.15 8.45 -21.66
C ILE A 413 17.18 7.39 -21.26
N ASP A 414 17.88 6.84 -22.23
CA ASP A 414 18.97 5.86 -22.05
C ASP A 414 20.35 6.51 -21.80
N ASN A 415 20.45 7.84 -21.83
CA ASN A 415 21.69 8.59 -21.70
C ASN A 415 21.79 9.25 -20.32
N THR A 416 22.65 8.72 -19.45
CA THR A 416 22.87 9.18 -18.07
C THR A 416 23.37 10.62 -17.98
N ASP A 417 24.15 11.11 -18.94
CA ASP A 417 24.62 12.49 -18.98
C ASP A 417 23.48 13.53 -19.00
N ARG A 418 22.29 13.09 -19.44
CA ARG A 418 21.11 13.93 -19.59
C ARG A 418 20.05 13.70 -18.52
N TYR A 419 20.22 12.78 -17.59
CA TYR A 419 19.24 12.46 -16.56
C TYR A 419 18.77 13.69 -15.79
N LEU A 420 19.69 14.54 -15.35
CA LEU A 420 19.33 15.74 -14.60
C LEU A 420 18.50 16.75 -15.41
N SER A 421 18.60 16.75 -16.74
CA SER A 421 17.80 17.63 -17.60
C SER A 421 16.33 17.23 -17.68
N LEU A 422 15.99 16.01 -17.31
CA LEU A 422 14.60 15.51 -17.28
C LEU A 422 13.75 16.26 -16.25
N TYR A 423 14.33 16.67 -15.13
CA TYR A 423 13.60 17.39 -14.08
C TYR A 423 13.05 18.75 -14.54
N ASP A 424 13.60 19.32 -15.64
CA ASP A 424 13.11 20.55 -16.25
C ASP A 424 11.96 20.31 -17.24
N THR A 425 11.60 19.05 -17.51
CA THR A 425 10.55 18.69 -18.46
C THR A 425 9.19 18.55 -17.81
N LEU A 426 8.14 18.76 -18.59
CA LEU A 426 6.76 18.75 -18.11
C LEU A 426 6.32 17.39 -17.51
N PRO A 427 6.69 16.21 -18.07
CA PRO A 427 6.39 14.91 -17.49
C PRO A 427 6.89 14.77 -16.04
N TYR A 428 8.11 15.22 -15.75
CA TYR A 428 8.71 15.13 -14.41
C TYR A 428 8.19 16.19 -13.46
N GLN A 429 7.84 17.38 -13.94
CA GLN A 429 7.30 18.44 -13.10
C GLN A 429 5.82 18.26 -12.78
N ARG A 430 5.04 17.65 -13.68
CA ARG A 430 3.58 17.65 -13.63
C ARG A 430 2.92 16.32 -13.97
N GLY A 431 3.62 15.40 -14.63
CA GLY A 431 3.07 14.16 -15.17
C GLY A 431 3.19 12.96 -14.24
N GLY A 432 3.69 13.15 -13.02
CA GLY A 432 3.91 12.04 -12.08
C GLY A 432 5.00 11.06 -12.52
N VAL A 433 5.92 11.50 -13.40
CA VAL A 433 7.09 10.72 -13.80
C VAL A 433 8.23 11.00 -12.84
N PHE A 434 8.90 9.97 -12.36
CA PHE A 434 10.04 10.08 -11.43
C PHE A 434 11.23 9.18 -11.78
N LEU A 435 11.04 8.19 -12.65
CA LEU A 435 12.09 7.29 -13.13
C LEU A 435 12.83 7.93 -14.30
N LEU A 436 14.16 7.87 -14.33
CA LEU A 436 15.01 8.60 -15.29
C LEU A 436 15.30 7.81 -16.56
N GLY A 437 15.44 6.48 -16.47
CA GLY A 437 15.59 5.57 -17.61
C GLY A 437 14.27 5.24 -18.31
N GLU A 438 14.36 4.43 -19.33
CA GLU A 438 13.20 3.94 -20.10
C GLU A 438 12.71 2.57 -19.64
N ASN A 439 13.62 1.67 -19.24
CA ASN A 439 13.30 0.26 -19.04
C ASN A 439 13.61 -0.20 -17.61
N TYR A 440 12.61 -0.76 -16.92
CA TYR A 440 12.74 -1.19 -15.53
C TYR A 440 12.20 -2.59 -15.30
N LEU A 441 12.85 -3.32 -14.38
CA LEU A 441 12.38 -4.58 -13.86
C LEU A 441 12.22 -4.48 -12.34
N LEU A 442 11.05 -4.89 -11.84
CA LEU A 442 10.67 -4.75 -10.44
C LEU A 442 10.24 -6.10 -9.86
N PRO A 443 11.19 -6.95 -9.42
CA PRO A 443 10.86 -8.18 -8.71
C PRO A 443 10.54 -7.90 -7.24
N SER A 444 9.62 -8.68 -6.68
CA SER A 444 9.31 -8.68 -5.25
C SER A 444 8.97 -10.09 -4.77
N PHE A 445 9.35 -10.37 -3.55
CA PHE A 445 9.07 -11.61 -2.88
C PHE A 445 8.79 -11.37 -1.41
N SER A 446 7.74 -11.98 -0.87
CA SER A 446 7.38 -11.91 0.54
C SER A 446 7.19 -13.30 1.13
N PHE A 447 7.60 -13.45 2.38
CA PHE A 447 7.54 -14.69 3.13
C PHE A 447 7.05 -14.43 4.55
N GLN A 448 5.90 -14.97 4.89
CA GLN A 448 5.37 -14.93 6.25
C GLN A 448 5.99 -16.06 7.06
N VAL A 449 7.01 -15.72 7.87
CA VAL A 449 7.75 -16.67 8.73
C VAL A 449 6.86 -17.21 9.84
N THR A 450 6.09 -16.32 10.45
CA THR A 450 5.04 -16.62 11.45
C THR A 450 3.84 -15.72 11.15
N PRO A 451 2.65 -15.95 11.75
CA PRO A 451 1.53 -15.02 11.61
C PRO A 451 1.83 -13.57 12.02
N LEU A 452 2.89 -13.35 12.82
CA LEU A 452 3.29 -12.03 13.31
C LEU A 452 4.55 -11.48 12.64
N LEU A 453 5.32 -12.29 11.89
CA LEU A 453 6.58 -11.86 11.26
C LEU A 453 6.53 -12.11 9.76
N THR A 454 6.63 -11.04 9.00
CA THR A 454 6.75 -11.07 7.54
C THR A 454 8.13 -10.54 7.11
N LEU A 455 8.78 -11.25 6.22
CA LEU A 455 9.99 -10.80 5.54
C LEU A 455 9.65 -10.48 4.09
N ALA A 456 10.25 -9.42 3.55
CA ALA A 456 10.12 -9.11 2.13
C ALA A 456 11.45 -8.65 1.52
N ILE A 457 11.61 -8.94 0.24
CA ILE A 457 12.66 -8.43 -0.62
C ILE A 457 12.02 -7.82 -1.86
N GLN A 458 12.44 -6.62 -2.19
CA GLN A 458 12.01 -5.92 -3.41
C GLN A 458 13.23 -5.32 -4.08
N ALA A 459 13.21 -5.26 -5.40
CA ALA A 459 14.24 -4.55 -6.13
C ALA A 459 13.62 -3.71 -7.25
N ILE A 460 14.32 -2.66 -7.63
CA ILE A 460 14.13 -1.93 -8.88
C ILE A 460 15.46 -1.94 -9.60
N VAL A 461 15.41 -2.34 -10.84
CA VAL A 461 16.57 -2.39 -11.72
C VAL A 461 16.27 -1.54 -12.94
N ASN A 462 17.04 -0.47 -13.14
CA ASN A 462 17.09 0.27 -14.38
C ASN A 462 17.92 -0.55 -15.37
N LEU A 463 17.31 -1.01 -16.45
CA LEU A 463 17.97 -1.89 -17.44
C LEU A 463 18.83 -1.10 -18.44
N ASP A 464 18.66 0.22 -18.52
CA ASP A 464 19.38 1.08 -19.47
C ASP A 464 20.80 1.41 -18.95
N ASP A 465 20.94 1.62 -17.64
CA ASP A 465 22.22 1.97 -17.02
C ASP A 465 22.75 0.90 -16.04
N ALA A 466 22.05 -0.25 -15.93
CA ALA A 466 22.37 -1.36 -15.06
C ALA A 466 22.46 -0.98 -13.56
N SER A 467 21.82 0.12 -13.15
CA SER A 467 21.72 0.52 -11.75
C SER A 467 20.42 0.02 -11.11
N GLY A 468 20.35 0.10 -9.80
CA GLY A 468 19.14 -0.28 -9.09
C GLY A 468 19.28 -0.22 -7.58
N TYR A 469 18.21 -0.56 -6.89
CA TYR A 469 18.31 -0.81 -5.47
C TYR A 469 17.50 -2.05 -5.05
N THR A 470 17.91 -2.62 -3.94
CA THR A 470 17.20 -3.72 -3.29
C THR A 470 16.83 -3.31 -1.87
N SER A 471 15.58 -3.50 -1.49
CA SER A 471 15.12 -3.38 -0.10
C SER A 471 14.93 -4.76 0.50
N LEU A 472 15.46 -4.96 1.70
CA LEU A 472 15.25 -6.13 2.54
C LEU A 472 14.50 -5.65 3.77
N SER A 473 13.33 -6.19 4.04
CA SER A 473 12.51 -5.73 5.16
C SER A 473 11.98 -6.87 6.02
N ALA A 474 11.76 -6.56 7.28
CA ALA A 474 11.12 -7.41 8.27
C ALA A 474 10.08 -6.58 9.02
N GLU A 475 8.84 -7.02 9.02
CA GLU A 475 7.74 -6.45 9.79
C GLU A 475 7.34 -7.42 10.89
N TYR A 476 7.28 -6.94 12.13
CA TYR A 476 6.83 -7.71 13.28
C TYR A 476 5.63 -7.03 13.95
N ASN A 477 4.52 -7.75 14.00
CA ASN A 477 3.33 -7.33 14.72
C ASN A 477 3.49 -7.69 16.19
N VAL A 478 3.73 -6.68 17.04
CA VAL A 478 3.97 -6.84 18.48
C VAL A 478 2.67 -6.99 19.26
N ALA A 479 1.63 -6.25 18.84
CA ALA A 479 0.30 -6.24 19.43
C ALA A 479 -0.73 -5.82 18.36
N GLU A 480 -2.00 -5.89 18.68
CA GLU A 480 -3.12 -5.66 17.75
C GLU A 480 -2.96 -4.40 16.86
N ASN A 481 -2.44 -3.30 17.41
CA ASN A 481 -2.27 -2.03 16.71
C ASN A 481 -0.82 -1.50 16.79
N PHE A 482 0.15 -2.37 17.05
CA PHE A 482 1.53 -1.97 17.29
C PHE A 482 2.51 -2.82 16.48
N TYR A 483 3.31 -2.16 15.62
CA TYR A 483 4.23 -2.80 14.68
C TYR A 483 5.64 -2.24 14.85
N ILE A 484 6.62 -3.09 14.60
CA ILE A 484 8.04 -2.72 14.50
C ILE A 484 8.55 -3.22 13.15
N ASP A 485 9.25 -2.34 12.43
CA ASP A 485 9.87 -2.67 11.16
C ASP A 485 11.36 -2.44 11.18
N PHE A 486 12.05 -3.24 10.40
CA PHE A 486 13.45 -3.06 10.06
C PHE A 486 13.61 -3.22 8.55
N ALA A 487 14.39 -2.34 7.91
CA ALA A 487 14.80 -2.57 6.54
C ALA A 487 16.19 -2.03 6.23
N ALA A 488 16.78 -2.64 5.19
CA ALA A 488 18.01 -2.19 4.56
C ALA A 488 17.72 -1.87 3.10
N TYR A 489 18.18 -0.72 2.64
CA TYR A 489 18.18 -0.32 1.23
C TYR A 489 19.63 -0.32 0.73
N ILE A 490 19.88 -1.11 -0.29
CA ILE A 490 21.20 -1.27 -0.90
C ILE A 490 21.11 -0.77 -2.34
N PHE A 491 21.84 0.28 -2.64
CA PHE A 491 21.89 0.92 -3.94
C PHE A 491 23.13 0.47 -4.70
N VAL A 492 22.99 0.26 -6.01
CA VAL A 492 24.05 -0.20 -6.91
C VAL A 492 23.99 0.63 -8.19
N GLY A 493 25.13 1.08 -8.65
CA GLY A 493 25.27 1.83 -9.90
C GLY A 493 26.57 2.66 -9.90
N ASP A 494 26.77 3.42 -10.96
CA ASP A 494 27.92 4.32 -11.11
C ASP A 494 27.69 5.61 -10.32
N ASP A 495 28.72 6.07 -9.62
CA ASP A 495 28.69 7.24 -8.74
C ASP A 495 28.46 8.54 -9.50
N LEU A 496 28.07 9.59 -8.75
CA LEU A 496 28.02 10.95 -9.22
C LEU A 496 29.43 11.45 -9.63
N THR A 497 29.55 12.00 -10.81
CA THR A 497 30.79 12.52 -11.37
C THR A 497 30.68 14.02 -11.63
N VAL A 498 31.83 14.65 -11.95
CA VAL A 498 31.91 16.06 -12.34
C VAL A 498 32.15 16.14 -13.83
N GLY A 499 31.21 16.70 -14.56
CA GLY A 499 31.36 16.96 -15.98
C GLY A 499 32.41 18.03 -16.30
N ALA A 500 32.75 18.17 -17.57
CA ALA A 500 33.76 19.12 -18.06
C ALA A 500 33.43 20.59 -17.71
N SER A 501 32.15 20.92 -17.50
CA SER A 501 31.66 22.26 -17.09
C SER A 501 31.61 22.46 -15.57
N GLN A 502 32.18 21.55 -14.79
CA GLN A 502 32.08 21.50 -13.32
C GLN A 502 30.62 21.33 -12.81
N THR A 503 29.72 20.86 -13.67
CA THR A 503 28.36 20.50 -13.29
C THR A 503 28.33 19.04 -12.83
N PRO A 504 27.48 18.68 -11.84
CA PRO A 504 27.28 17.28 -11.46
C PRO A 504 26.64 16.50 -12.62
N VAL A 505 27.09 15.28 -12.84
CA VAL A 505 26.57 14.34 -13.82
C VAL A 505 26.31 13.02 -13.10
N LEU A 506 25.10 12.48 -13.21
CA LEU A 506 24.77 11.16 -12.67
C LEU A 506 25.45 10.10 -13.54
N GLY A 507 26.30 9.27 -12.94
CA GLY A 507 26.85 8.09 -13.61
C GLY A 507 25.75 7.06 -13.92
N SER A 508 24.78 6.95 -13.02
CA SER A 508 23.58 6.14 -13.16
C SER A 508 22.46 6.70 -12.29
N GLU A 509 21.22 6.21 -12.46
CA GLU A 509 20.05 6.69 -11.70
C GLU A 509 20.18 6.43 -10.20
N TYR A 510 20.62 5.23 -9.83
CA TYR A 510 20.65 4.81 -8.43
C TYR A 510 22.02 4.87 -7.76
N GLY A 511 23.12 4.97 -8.51
CA GLY A 511 24.48 4.92 -7.96
C GLY A 511 24.83 6.09 -7.05
N ALA A 512 24.22 7.25 -7.26
CA ALA A 512 24.42 8.43 -6.39
C ALA A 512 23.68 8.32 -5.04
N ASN A 513 22.81 7.33 -4.86
CA ASN A 513 22.03 7.17 -3.64
C ASN A 513 22.83 6.38 -2.58
N PRO A 514 22.84 6.83 -1.33
CA PRO A 514 23.53 6.13 -0.25
C PRO A 514 22.74 4.92 0.23
N ASN A 515 23.43 3.88 0.70
CA ASN A 515 22.79 2.78 1.40
C ASN A 515 22.15 3.27 2.70
N MET A 516 21.02 2.69 3.05
CA MET A 516 20.25 3.09 4.23
C MET A 516 19.82 1.88 5.05
N LEU A 517 19.83 2.08 6.38
CA LEU A 517 19.18 1.19 7.33
C LEU A 517 18.10 1.98 8.03
N TYR A 518 16.91 1.41 8.16
CA TYR A 518 15.90 2.02 9.00
C TYR A 518 15.25 1.02 9.95
N SER A 519 14.75 1.57 11.06
CA SER A 519 13.83 0.90 11.95
C SER A 519 12.64 1.81 12.18
N SER A 520 11.45 1.26 12.29
CA SER A 520 10.26 2.02 12.62
C SER A 520 9.45 1.40 13.73
N ILE A 521 8.69 2.27 14.40
CA ILE A 521 7.64 1.91 15.34
C ILE A 521 6.36 2.57 14.84
N ARG A 522 5.27 1.78 14.73
CA ARG A 522 3.97 2.26 14.28
C ARG A 522 2.89 1.85 15.26
N TRP A 523 2.12 2.82 15.72
CA TRP A 523 0.98 2.60 16.60
C TRP A 523 -0.27 3.26 16.02
N TYR A 524 -1.36 2.51 15.97
CA TYR A 524 -2.66 2.94 15.44
C TYR A 524 -3.70 2.97 16.57
N PHE A 525 -4.66 3.90 16.51
CA PHE A 525 -5.72 4.05 17.51
C PHE A 525 -7.04 4.50 16.92
#